data_63a13387106e9fd45ee0d1db1b414151
#
_entry.id   63a13387106e9fd45ee0d1db1b414151
#
_cell.length_a   1.000
_cell.length_b   1.000
_cell.length_c   1.000
_cell.angle_alpha   90.00
_cell.angle_beta   90.00
_cell.angle_gamma   90.00
#
_symmetry.space_group_name_H-M   'P 1'
#
loop_
_entity.id
_entity.type
_entity.pdbx_description
1 polymer ?
#
loop_
_entity_poly.entity_id
_entity_poly.type
_entity_poly.pdbx_seq_one_letter_code
_entity_poly.pdbx_strand_id
1 'polypeptide(L)'
;MPLTFVIESLKNEAENLATSLEGFYGEEREVIAKYRINQGKFRELLLKYWGGHCAVSSLSEPKLLIASHILPWSKSTPGQKGDPFNGLLLSVSWDSLFDKGMISFDNSGKAILEKLTNETIECLGLNIEKPIIHPDKLTSEHKQYLSKHRELHGFE
;
A
#
# COMPACT_ATOMS: atom_id res chain seq x y z
N MET A 1 -17.76 -4.61 -6.22
CA MET A 1 -17.80 -5.77 -5.30
C MET A 1 -18.84 -5.53 -4.23
N PRO A 2 -19.80 -6.44 -4.01
CA PRO A 2 -20.83 -6.25 -2.99
C PRO A 2 -20.23 -6.19 -1.59
N LEU A 3 -20.77 -5.34 -0.72
CA LEU A 3 -20.36 -5.21 0.67
C LEU A 3 -20.42 -6.56 1.41
N THR A 4 -21.41 -7.40 1.09
CA THR A 4 -21.58 -8.75 1.65
C THR A 4 -20.36 -9.63 1.41
N PHE A 5 -19.77 -9.58 0.22
CA PHE A 5 -18.56 -10.32 -0.13
C PHE A 5 -17.35 -9.89 0.71
N VAL A 6 -17.20 -8.59 0.93
CA VAL A 6 -16.12 -8.04 1.76
C VAL A 6 -16.27 -8.50 3.21
N ILE A 7 -17.47 -8.46 3.76
CA ILE A 7 -17.76 -8.92 5.14
C ILE A 7 -17.46 -10.40 5.30
N GLU A 8 -17.84 -11.24 4.32
CA GLU A 8 -17.60 -12.68 4.36
C GLU A 8 -16.11 -13.00 4.27
N SER A 9 -15.39 -12.31 3.40
CA SER A 9 -13.93 -12.42 3.30
C SER A 9 -13.23 -12.06 4.62
N LEU A 10 -13.67 -11.00 5.28
CA LEU A 10 -13.15 -10.60 6.59
C LEU A 10 -13.44 -11.62 7.70
N LYS A 11 -14.60 -12.25 7.69
CA LYS A 11 -14.96 -13.32 8.63
C LYS A 11 -14.06 -14.54 8.45
N ASN A 12 -13.86 -14.98 7.22
CA ASN A 12 -12.98 -16.09 6.89
C ASN A 12 -11.54 -15.81 7.30
N GLU A 13 -11.07 -14.60 7.07
CA GLU A 13 -9.74 -14.17 7.48
C GLU A 13 -9.60 -14.17 9.01
N ALA A 14 -10.62 -13.71 9.73
CA ALA A 14 -10.64 -13.73 11.18
C ALA A 14 -10.60 -15.16 11.74
N GLU A 15 -11.34 -16.10 11.15
CA GLU A 15 -11.34 -17.50 11.54
C GLU A 15 -9.99 -18.17 11.31
N ASN A 16 -9.39 -17.95 10.13
CA ASN A 16 -8.06 -18.45 9.80
C ASN A 16 -7.00 -17.89 10.75
N LEU A 17 -7.15 -16.62 11.10
CA LEU A 17 -6.28 -15.93 12.02
C LEU A 17 -6.39 -16.49 13.43
N ALA A 18 -7.61 -16.77 13.93
CA ALA A 18 -7.83 -17.36 15.23
C ALA A 18 -7.07 -18.67 15.39
N THR A 19 -7.06 -19.51 14.33
CA THR A 19 -6.28 -20.76 14.29
C THR A 19 -4.79 -20.51 14.35
N SER A 20 -4.30 -19.51 13.59
CA SER A 20 -2.86 -19.18 13.53
C SER A 20 -2.33 -18.53 14.82
N LEU A 21 -3.21 -18.08 15.72
CA LEU A 21 -2.87 -17.40 16.97
C LEU A 21 -2.94 -18.30 18.20
N GLU A 22 -3.02 -19.61 18.05
CA GLU A 22 -3.13 -20.56 19.18
C GLU A 22 -2.00 -20.45 20.21
N GLY A 23 -0.80 -19.98 19.80
CA GLY A 23 0.36 -19.77 20.68
C GLY A 23 0.35 -18.44 21.46
N PHE A 24 -0.64 -17.56 21.23
CA PHE A 24 -0.72 -16.24 21.85
C PHE A 24 -1.89 -16.16 22.83
N TYR A 25 -1.74 -15.42 23.92
CA TYR A 25 -2.73 -15.29 24.98
C TYR A 25 -3.05 -13.83 25.31
N GLY A 26 -4.30 -13.58 25.79
CA GLY A 26 -4.74 -12.29 26.32
C GLY A 26 -4.73 -11.14 25.32
N GLU A 27 -4.31 -9.96 25.79
CA GLU A 27 -4.32 -8.72 25.04
C GLU A 27 -3.45 -8.77 23.78
N GLU A 28 -2.33 -9.46 23.85
CA GLU A 28 -1.40 -9.65 22.75
C GLU A 28 -2.07 -10.31 21.53
N ARG A 29 -2.84 -11.36 21.79
CA ARG A 29 -3.62 -12.07 20.78
C ARG A 29 -4.67 -11.15 20.12
N GLU A 30 -5.38 -10.37 20.94
CA GLU A 30 -6.39 -9.43 20.45
C GLU A 30 -5.78 -8.34 19.57
N VAL A 31 -4.64 -7.77 19.98
CA VAL A 31 -3.93 -6.74 19.22
C VAL A 31 -3.47 -7.28 17.86
N ILE A 32 -2.87 -8.46 17.84
CA ILE A 32 -2.40 -9.11 16.60
C ILE A 32 -3.58 -9.42 15.68
N ALA A 33 -4.67 -9.98 16.23
CA ALA A 33 -5.87 -10.28 15.47
C ALA A 33 -6.47 -9.03 14.82
N LYS A 34 -6.60 -7.96 15.60
CA LYS A 34 -7.14 -6.67 15.14
C LYS A 34 -6.26 -6.05 14.05
N TYR A 35 -4.95 -6.08 14.23
CA TYR A 35 -3.99 -5.60 13.24
C TYR A 35 -4.14 -6.33 11.91
N ARG A 36 -4.16 -7.66 11.92
CA ARG A 36 -4.26 -8.47 10.70
C ARG A 36 -5.60 -8.31 9.99
N ILE A 37 -6.70 -8.22 10.72
CA ILE A 37 -8.03 -7.97 10.16
C ILE A 37 -8.05 -6.61 9.45
N ASN A 38 -7.51 -5.58 10.07
CA ASN A 38 -7.44 -4.23 9.48
C ASN A 38 -6.54 -4.20 8.25
N GLN A 39 -5.43 -4.93 8.23
CA GLN A 39 -4.56 -5.06 7.06
C GLN A 39 -5.26 -5.80 5.92
N GLY A 40 -5.99 -6.86 6.21
CA GLY A 40 -6.78 -7.59 5.23
C GLY A 40 -7.85 -6.72 4.58
N LYS A 41 -8.57 -5.94 5.38
CA LYS A 41 -9.57 -4.99 4.90
C LYS A 41 -8.94 -3.90 4.02
N PHE A 42 -7.85 -3.33 4.45
CA PHE A 42 -7.11 -2.32 3.70
C PHE A 42 -6.66 -2.86 2.34
N ARG A 43 -6.08 -4.07 2.31
CA ARG A 43 -5.68 -4.74 1.08
C ARG A 43 -6.86 -4.97 0.12
N GLU A 44 -7.98 -5.46 0.63
CA GLU A 44 -9.20 -5.68 -0.17
C GLU A 44 -9.68 -4.37 -0.84
N LEU A 45 -9.70 -3.29 -0.09
CA LEU A 45 -10.10 -1.99 -0.60
C LEU A 45 -9.13 -1.49 -1.70
N LEU A 46 -7.82 -1.68 -1.53
CA LEU A 46 -6.84 -1.28 -2.53
C LEU A 46 -6.90 -2.15 -3.78
N LEU A 47 -7.06 -3.46 -3.64
CA LEU A 47 -7.24 -4.36 -4.78
C LEU A 47 -8.44 -3.94 -5.63
N LYS A 48 -9.54 -3.57 -4.97
CA LYS A 48 -10.73 -3.09 -5.64
C LYS A 48 -10.51 -1.73 -6.32
N TYR A 49 -9.96 -0.78 -5.60
CA TYR A 49 -9.75 0.59 -6.11
C TYR A 49 -8.81 0.60 -7.31
N TRP A 50 -7.70 -0.13 -7.23
CA TRP A 50 -6.68 -0.19 -8.29
C TRP A 50 -6.96 -1.25 -9.35
N GLY A 51 -8.10 -1.95 -9.26
CA GLY A 51 -8.50 -2.95 -10.24
C GLY A 51 -7.57 -4.16 -10.32
N GLY A 52 -6.90 -4.50 -9.22
CA GLY A 52 -5.96 -5.62 -9.17
C GLY A 52 -4.64 -5.38 -9.90
N HIS A 53 -4.31 -4.12 -10.23
CA HIS A 53 -3.07 -3.76 -10.92
C HIS A 53 -2.18 -2.87 -10.06
N CYS A 54 -0.86 -3.04 -10.17
CA CYS A 54 0.09 -2.09 -9.60
C CYS A 54 -0.19 -0.69 -10.15
N ALA A 55 -0.22 0.29 -9.25
CA ALA A 55 -0.52 1.68 -9.61
C ALA A 55 0.47 2.27 -10.62
N VAL A 56 1.69 1.76 -10.68
CA VAL A 56 2.78 2.27 -11.54
C VAL A 56 3.05 1.36 -12.72
N SER A 57 3.32 0.06 -12.46
CA SER A 57 3.80 -0.87 -13.48
C SER A 57 2.69 -1.66 -14.19
N SER A 58 1.47 -1.56 -13.72
CA SER A 58 0.31 -2.33 -14.21
C SER A 58 0.43 -3.86 -14.02
N LEU A 59 1.40 -4.33 -13.23
CA LEU A 59 1.51 -5.74 -12.86
C LEU A 59 0.21 -6.20 -12.19
N SER A 60 -0.35 -7.34 -12.62
CA SER A 60 -1.64 -7.85 -12.17
C SER A 60 -1.58 -9.19 -11.43
N GLU A 61 -0.39 -9.62 -11.00
CA GLU A 61 -0.24 -10.85 -10.21
C GLU A 61 -0.50 -10.55 -8.72
N PRO A 62 -1.63 -11.00 -8.12
CA PRO A 62 -1.98 -10.65 -6.75
C PRO A 62 -0.92 -11.01 -5.71
N LYS A 63 -0.19 -12.09 -5.91
CA LYS A 63 0.87 -12.53 -5.00
C LYS A 63 2.07 -11.60 -4.96
N LEU A 64 2.22 -10.75 -5.97
CA LEU A 64 3.32 -9.79 -6.09
C LEU A 64 2.85 -8.35 -5.87
N LEU A 65 1.62 -8.16 -5.41
CA LEU A 65 1.05 -6.85 -5.13
C LEU A 65 0.95 -6.62 -3.62
N ILE A 66 1.42 -5.46 -3.20
CA ILE A 66 1.43 -5.04 -1.79
C ILE A 66 0.50 -3.84 -1.61
N ALA A 67 -0.33 -3.91 -0.59
CA ALA A 67 -1.13 -2.77 -0.14
C ALA A 67 -0.23 -1.85 0.69
N SER A 68 0.35 -0.86 0.04
CA SER A 68 1.34 0.04 0.63
C SER A 68 0.68 1.25 1.26
N HIS A 69 0.95 1.54 2.54
CA HIS A 69 0.54 2.80 3.15
C HIS A 69 1.43 3.94 2.65
N ILE A 70 0.81 5.05 2.26
CA ILE A 70 1.54 6.26 1.84
C ILE A 70 2.17 6.92 3.07
N LEU A 71 1.35 7.28 4.06
CA LEU A 71 1.84 7.68 5.36
C LEU A 71 2.07 6.40 6.18
N PRO A 72 3.29 6.15 6.68
CA PRO A 72 3.59 4.89 7.38
C PRO A 72 2.63 4.60 8.53
N TRP A 73 2.38 3.32 8.78
CA TRP A 73 1.52 2.87 9.86
C TRP A 73 1.85 3.54 11.18
N SER A 74 3.14 3.62 11.52
CA SER A 74 3.61 4.24 12.77
C SER A 74 3.34 5.75 12.88
N LYS A 75 3.09 6.40 11.75
CA LYS A 75 2.80 7.85 11.66
C LYS A 75 1.32 8.15 11.41
N SER A 76 0.52 7.11 11.25
CA SER A 76 -0.91 7.25 10.92
C SER A 76 -1.78 7.16 12.17
N THR A 77 -2.84 7.98 12.20
CA THR A 77 -3.93 7.85 13.17
C THR A 77 -4.74 6.59 12.87
N PRO A 78 -5.58 6.09 13.81
CA PRO A 78 -6.44 4.94 13.53
C PRO A 78 -7.31 5.10 12.28
N GLY A 79 -7.85 6.29 12.04
CA GLY A 79 -8.63 6.59 10.84
C GLY A 79 -7.80 6.54 9.55
N GLN A 80 -6.57 7.05 9.61
CA GLN A 80 -5.66 7.05 8.47
C GLN A 80 -5.14 5.65 8.12
N LYS A 81 -4.99 4.79 9.12
CA LYS A 81 -4.55 3.39 8.91
C LYS A 81 -5.50 2.59 8.05
N GLY A 82 -6.80 2.85 8.15
CA GLY A 82 -7.83 2.17 7.36
C GLY A 82 -8.29 2.93 6.12
N ASP A 83 -7.79 4.14 5.90
CA ASP A 83 -8.18 4.97 4.78
C ASP A 83 -7.57 4.46 3.47
N PRO A 84 -8.39 4.00 2.50
CA PRO A 84 -7.88 3.50 1.23
C PRO A 84 -7.13 4.56 0.40
N PHE A 85 -7.40 5.84 0.62
CA PHE A 85 -6.67 6.93 -0.02
C PHE A 85 -5.28 7.16 0.58
N ASN A 86 -5.02 6.61 1.76
CA ASN A 86 -3.68 6.50 2.34
C ASN A 86 -2.97 5.24 1.86
N GLY A 87 -3.19 4.85 0.62
CA GLY A 87 -2.65 3.62 0.09
C GLY A 87 -2.44 3.62 -1.40
N LEU A 88 -1.42 2.90 -1.81
CA LEU A 88 -1.15 2.56 -3.20
C LEU A 88 -1.00 1.04 -3.30
N LEU A 89 -1.56 0.45 -4.34
CA LEU A 89 -1.30 -0.94 -4.67
C LEU A 89 -0.04 -1.00 -5.52
N LEU A 90 1.03 -1.56 -4.97
CA LEU A 90 2.34 -1.54 -5.62
C LEU A 90 2.89 -2.96 -5.78
N SER A 91 3.65 -3.19 -6.85
CA SER A 91 4.47 -4.39 -6.96
C SER A 91 5.54 -4.40 -5.87
N VAL A 92 6.09 -5.57 -5.57
CA VAL A 92 7.09 -5.75 -4.51
C VAL A 92 8.26 -4.76 -4.63
N SER A 93 8.78 -4.55 -5.83
CA SER A 93 9.90 -3.63 -6.06
C SER A 93 9.53 -2.17 -5.77
N TRP A 94 8.41 -1.72 -6.31
CA TRP A 94 7.94 -0.35 -6.08
C TRP A 94 7.56 -0.11 -4.62
N ASP A 95 6.89 -1.07 -3.98
CA ASP A 95 6.56 -1.00 -2.56
C ASP A 95 7.80 -0.86 -1.69
N SER A 96 8.79 -1.71 -1.92
CA SER A 96 10.03 -1.71 -1.12
C SER A 96 10.75 -0.36 -1.18
N LEU A 97 10.87 0.22 -2.37
CA LEU A 97 11.50 1.52 -2.55
C LEU A 97 10.70 2.66 -1.92
N PHE A 98 9.38 2.62 -2.08
CA PHE A 98 8.47 3.62 -1.55
C PHE A 98 8.42 3.60 -0.02
N ASP A 99 8.28 2.41 0.56
CA ASP A 99 8.25 2.23 2.01
C ASP A 99 9.54 2.70 2.70
N LYS A 100 10.68 2.47 2.05
CA LYS A 100 11.99 2.90 2.56
C LYS A 100 12.31 4.36 2.30
N GLY A 101 11.43 5.10 1.63
CA GLY A 101 11.67 6.50 1.27
C GLY A 101 12.77 6.70 0.24
N MET A 102 13.06 5.68 -0.56
CA MET A 102 14.05 5.77 -1.65
C MET A 102 13.47 6.37 -2.91
N ILE A 103 12.15 6.32 -3.05
CA ILE A 103 11.37 6.99 -4.08
C ILE A 103 10.15 7.67 -3.46
N SER A 104 9.55 8.58 -4.20
CA SER A 104 8.23 9.12 -3.91
C SER A 104 7.51 9.41 -5.22
N PHE A 105 6.35 10.03 -5.14
CA PHE A 105 5.57 10.45 -6.31
C PHE A 105 5.17 11.91 -6.13
N ASP A 106 5.18 12.66 -7.21
CA ASP A 106 4.68 14.03 -7.22
C ASP A 106 3.14 14.06 -7.35
N ASN A 107 2.56 15.25 -7.32
CA ASN A 107 1.11 15.41 -7.39
C ASN A 107 0.50 15.02 -8.75
N SER A 108 1.31 14.87 -9.79
CA SER A 108 0.87 14.36 -11.08
C SER A 108 0.96 12.82 -11.16
N GLY A 109 1.49 12.18 -10.13
CA GLY A 109 1.71 10.75 -10.07
C GLY A 109 3.04 10.29 -10.64
N LYS A 110 3.90 11.20 -11.06
CA LYS A 110 5.22 10.85 -11.59
C LYS A 110 6.16 10.41 -10.48
N ALA A 111 6.83 9.28 -10.69
CA ALA A 111 7.81 8.77 -9.75
C ALA A 111 9.03 9.70 -9.67
N ILE A 112 9.47 9.97 -8.45
CA ILE A 112 10.67 10.77 -8.16
C ILE A 112 11.79 9.79 -7.84
N LEU A 113 12.71 9.61 -8.78
CA LEU A 113 13.78 8.61 -8.73
C LEU A 113 15.16 9.20 -8.45
N GLU A 114 15.23 10.46 -8.11
CA GLU A 114 16.49 11.22 -7.97
C GLU A 114 17.49 10.67 -6.95
N LYS A 115 16.99 9.92 -5.95
CA LYS A 115 17.82 9.29 -4.93
C LYS A 115 18.42 7.95 -5.37
N LEU A 116 17.98 7.41 -6.50
CA LEU A 116 18.47 6.14 -7.03
C LEU A 116 19.59 6.35 -8.03
N THR A 117 20.55 5.41 -8.04
CA THR A 117 21.55 5.35 -9.09
C THR A 117 20.95 4.78 -10.38
N ASN A 118 21.52 5.11 -11.52
CA ASN A 118 21.10 4.53 -12.81
C ASN A 118 21.23 3.00 -12.81
N GLU A 119 22.29 2.49 -12.17
CA GLU A 119 22.50 1.05 -12.02
C GLU A 119 21.34 0.39 -11.27
N THR A 120 20.91 0.97 -10.15
CA THR A 120 19.77 0.45 -9.37
C THR A 120 18.49 0.48 -10.21
N ILE A 121 18.23 1.56 -10.92
CA ILE A 121 17.08 1.70 -11.79
C ILE A 121 17.04 0.59 -12.85
N GLU A 122 18.18 0.34 -13.50
CA GLU A 122 18.30 -0.71 -14.52
C GLU A 122 18.15 -2.11 -13.92
N CYS A 123 18.86 -2.39 -12.82
CA CYS A 123 18.84 -3.70 -12.17
C CYS A 123 17.44 -4.10 -11.67
N LEU A 124 16.64 -3.13 -11.21
CA LEU A 124 15.28 -3.35 -10.74
C LEU A 124 14.23 -3.26 -11.84
N GLY A 125 14.62 -2.93 -13.07
CA GLY A 125 13.68 -2.77 -14.18
C GLY A 125 12.71 -1.61 -14.00
N LEU A 126 13.15 -0.53 -13.35
CA LEU A 126 12.32 0.66 -13.09
C LEU A 126 12.31 1.64 -14.27
N ASN A 127 13.12 1.39 -15.28
CA ASN A 127 13.23 2.20 -16.50
C ASN A 127 12.09 1.91 -17.48
N ILE A 128 10.87 1.84 -16.96
CA ILE A 128 9.67 1.80 -17.78
C ILE A 128 9.47 3.17 -18.40
N GLU A 129 8.87 3.20 -19.59
CA GLU A 129 8.74 4.41 -20.40
C GLU A 129 8.06 5.57 -19.65
N LYS A 130 7.10 5.23 -18.77
CA LYS A 130 6.38 6.22 -17.95
C LYS A 130 6.13 5.68 -16.56
N PRO A 131 7.05 5.88 -15.61
CA PRO A 131 6.82 5.48 -14.22
C PRO A 131 5.85 6.46 -13.54
N ILE A 132 4.60 6.42 -13.93
CA ILE A 132 3.57 7.36 -13.50
C ILE A 132 2.31 6.62 -13.04
N ILE A 133 1.79 7.03 -11.89
CA ILE A 133 0.46 6.62 -11.45
C ILE A 133 -0.57 7.30 -12.34
N HIS A 134 -1.56 6.56 -12.80
CA HIS A 134 -2.59 7.10 -13.68
C HIS A 134 -3.28 8.31 -13.02
N PRO A 135 -3.23 9.51 -13.62
CA PRO A 135 -3.72 10.74 -12.98
C PRO A 135 -5.18 10.69 -12.54
N ASP A 136 -6.03 9.96 -13.28
CA ASP A 136 -7.46 9.82 -12.95
C ASP A 136 -7.70 9.01 -11.68
N LYS A 137 -6.71 8.28 -11.21
CA LYS A 137 -6.77 7.49 -9.98
C LYS A 137 -6.32 8.26 -8.75
N LEU A 138 -5.60 9.36 -8.93
CA LEU A 138 -5.12 10.19 -7.83
C LEU A 138 -6.16 11.24 -7.43
N THR A 139 -6.76 11.05 -6.26
CA THR A 139 -7.68 12.03 -5.67
C THR A 139 -6.89 13.10 -4.91
N SER A 140 -7.59 14.15 -4.45
CA SER A 140 -7.00 15.17 -3.58
C SER A 140 -6.48 14.58 -2.28
N GLU A 141 -7.14 13.55 -1.74
CA GLU A 141 -6.73 12.85 -0.53
C GLU A 141 -5.41 12.09 -0.74
N HIS A 142 -5.27 11.37 -1.84
CA HIS A 142 -4.00 10.73 -2.21
C HIS A 142 -2.86 11.76 -2.26
N LYS A 143 -3.10 12.91 -2.88
CA LYS A 143 -2.08 13.95 -3.04
C LYS A 143 -1.64 14.55 -1.70
N GLN A 144 -2.58 14.69 -0.75
CA GLN A 144 -2.27 15.12 0.61
C GLN A 144 -1.34 14.12 1.32
N TYR A 145 -1.65 12.83 1.22
CA TYR A 145 -0.80 11.78 1.79
C TYR A 145 0.57 11.73 1.10
N LEU A 146 0.61 11.85 -0.22
CA LEU A 146 1.87 11.87 -0.97
C LEU A 146 2.74 13.08 -0.59
N SER A 147 2.12 14.24 -0.37
CA SER A 147 2.83 15.42 0.13
C SER A 147 3.51 15.16 1.47
N LYS A 148 2.81 14.50 2.40
CA LYS A 148 3.37 14.11 3.69
C LYS A 148 4.49 13.09 3.55
N HIS A 149 4.36 12.16 2.62
CA HIS A 149 5.41 11.17 2.33
C HIS A 149 6.67 11.85 1.83
N ARG A 150 6.54 12.77 0.89
CA ARG A 150 7.68 13.56 0.39
C ARG A 150 8.37 14.34 1.50
N GLU A 151 7.59 15.02 2.33
CA GLU A 151 8.12 15.77 3.47
C GLU A 151 8.87 14.86 4.44
N LEU A 152 8.27 13.72 4.80
CA LEU A 152 8.86 12.77 5.75
C LEU A 152 10.21 12.22 5.26
N HIS A 153 10.33 11.99 3.95
CA HIS A 153 11.53 11.37 3.35
C HIS A 153 12.47 12.36 2.65
N GLY A 154 12.25 13.66 2.82
CA GLY A 154 13.15 14.69 2.29
C GLY A 154 13.07 14.89 0.77
N PHE A 155 11.91 14.63 0.17
CA PHE A 155 11.62 15.01 -1.21
C PHE A 155 10.94 16.38 -1.24
N GLU A 156 11.17 17.11 -2.29
CA GLU A 156 10.52 18.41 -2.53
C GLU A 156 9.04 18.27 -2.91
#